data_f16b9e7d177bf484af8158a532d0648c
#
_entry.id   f16b9e7d177bf484af8158a532d0648c
#
_cell.length_a   1.000
_cell.length_b   1.000
_cell.length_c   1.000
_cell.angle_alpha   90.00
_cell.angle_beta   90.00
_cell.angle_gamma   90.00
#
_symmetry.space_group_name_H-M   'P 1'
#
loop_
_entity.id
_entity.type
_entity.pdbx_description
1 polymer ?
#
loop_
_entity_poly.entity_id
_entity_poly.type
_entity_poly.pdbx_seq_one_letter_code
_entity_poly.pdbx_strand_id
1 'polypeptide(L)'
;MLLSQDEARFPLVPTLHVTLGVKGQRPLVGTWDNKDLVYCFAALNLVTGQLTTRLLDQPSHSKAKTGRSKQQRLQAAFVVHLRDIARAYPAHVYPEVVITIDNAPWHRGSGVDQVLAAHPQLRLYRLPSYSPQLNVIERFWRVLRRRATHNRLFASMAALRTTLRNNISYFQTMKQKVLSLIESPRKAKKAAKLAAA
;
A
#
# COMPACT_ATOMS: atom_id res chain seq x y z
N MET A 1 1.66 -19.26 -0.95
CA MET A 1 1.96 -17.96 -1.61
C MET A 1 2.66 -17.04 -0.64
N LEU A 2 3.47 -16.08 -1.15
CA LEU A 2 4.15 -15.09 -0.31
C LEU A 2 3.69 -13.67 -0.66
N LEU A 3 3.11 -12.98 0.31
CA LEU A 3 2.62 -11.62 0.19
C LEU A 3 3.41 -10.66 1.09
N SER A 4 3.68 -9.45 0.62
CA SER A 4 4.14 -8.33 1.46
C SER A 4 2.99 -7.36 1.63
N GLN A 5 2.57 -7.10 2.87
CA GLN A 5 1.45 -6.23 3.19
C GLN A 5 1.94 -5.01 3.97
N ASP A 6 1.32 -3.86 3.69
CA ASP A 6 1.61 -2.60 4.35
C ASP A 6 0.51 -1.55 4.12
N GLU A 7 0.55 -0.43 4.86
CA GLU A 7 -0.32 0.72 4.68
C GLU A 7 0.47 1.97 4.33
N ALA A 8 0.09 2.59 3.21
CA ALA A 8 0.59 3.90 2.85
C ALA A 8 -0.43 5.01 3.14
N ARG A 9 0.08 6.15 3.59
CA ARG A 9 -0.70 7.37 3.83
C ARG A 9 -0.55 8.29 2.63
N PHE A 10 -1.67 8.80 2.14
CA PHE A 10 -1.75 9.78 1.05
C PHE A 10 -2.51 11.00 1.55
N PRO A 11 -1.80 12.04 2.01
CA PRO A 11 -2.43 13.26 2.50
C PRO A 11 -3.03 14.07 1.34
N LEU A 12 -4.08 14.85 1.64
CA LEU A 12 -4.63 15.83 0.71
C LEU A 12 -3.65 17.00 0.52
N VAL A 13 -2.91 17.36 1.57
CA VAL A 13 -1.77 18.27 1.48
C VAL A 13 -0.71 17.70 0.55
N PRO A 14 -0.28 18.43 -0.49
CA PRO A 14 0.71 17.94 -1.44
C PRO A 14 2.02 17.54 -0.78
N THR A 15 2.52 16.36 -1.14
CA THR A 15 3.88 15.94 -0.78
C THR A 15 4.85 16.45 -1.86
N LEU A 16 5.82 17.28 -1.45
CA LEU A 16 6.79 17.84 -2.37
C LEU A 16 7.90 16.84 -2.70
N HIS A 17 8.30 16.81 -3.94
CA HIS A 17 9.39 15.99 -4.44
C HIS A 17 10.17 16.77 -5.50
N VAL A 18 11.47 16.46 -5.66
CA VAL A 18 12.31 17.06 -6.70
C VAL A 18 11.65 16.86 -8.07
N THR A 19 11.56 17.96 -8.83
CA THR A 19 10.98 17.98 -10.18
C THR A 19 11.79 18.89 -11.09
N LEU A 20 11.63 18.73 -12.39
CA LEU A 20 12.21 19.62 -13.37
C LEU A 20 11.44 20.95 -13.40
N GLY A 21 12.13 22.05 -13.57
CA GLY A 21 11.58 23.38 -13.74
C GLY A 21 12.44 24.22 -14.67
N VAL A 22 11.93 25.37 -15.08
CA VAL A 22 12.69 26.34 -15.87
C VAL A 22 13.82 26.91 -14.99
N LYS A 23 15.01 27.05 -15.57
CA LYS A 23 16.16 27.63 -14.86
C LYS A 23 15.80 29.03 -14.33
N GLY A 24 16.05 29.26 -13.04
CA GLY A 24 15.72 30.52 -12.36
C GLY A 24 14.27 30.64 -11.88
N GLN A 25 13.37 29.72 -12.24
CA GLN A 25 11.98 29.71 -11.78
C GLN A 25 11.73 28.50 -10.88
N ARG A 26 11.48 28.75 -9.59
CA ARG A 26 11.15 27.68 -8.64
C ARG A 26 9.71 27.22 -8.85
N PRO A 27 9.44 25.94 -9.13
CA PRO A 27 8.06 25.42 -9.22
C PRO A 27 7.31 25.63 -7.90
N LEU A 28 6.09 26.15 -7.99
CA LEU A 28 5.19 26.35 -6.84
C LEU A 28 4.05 25.34 -6.91
N VAL A 29 3.68 24.79 -5.75
CA VAL A 29 2.51 23.91 -5.58
C VAL A 29 1.63 24.51 -4.50
N GLY A 30 0.36 24.76 -4.82
CA GLY A 30 -0.62 25.20 -3.82
C GLY A 30 -0.81 24.15 -2.72
N THR A 31 -1.32 24.56 -1.58
CA THR A 31 -1.56 23.68 -0.44
C THR A 31 -2.89 23.94 0.25
N TRP A 32 -3.32 22.99 1.06
CA TRP A 32 -4.48 23.10 1.94
C TRP A 32 -4.06 23.18 3.41
N ASP A 33 -4.81 23.91 4.20
CA ASP A 33 -4.68 23.90 5.65
C ASP A 33 -5.64 22.84 6.24
N ASN A 34 -5.37 21.58 5.92
CA ASN A 34 -6.09 20.47 6.53
C ASN A 34 -5.22 19.21 6.63
N LYS A 35 -5.66 18.24 7.43
CA LYS A 35 -4.95 16.98 7.68
C LYS A 35 -5.69 15.77 7.11
N ASP A 36 -6.59 15.99 6.15
CA ASP A 36 -7.31 14.92 5.47
C ASP A 36 -6.35 14.01 4.72
N LEU A 37 -6.60 12.73 4.76
CA LEU A 37 -5.76 11.76 4.07
C LEU A 37 -6.54 10.50 3.70
N VAL A 38 -6.02 9.75 2.75
CA VAL A 38 -6.46 8.39 2.42
C VAL A 38 -5.38 7.41 2.87
N TYR A 39 -5.76 6.38 3.63
CA TYR A 39 -4.94 5.19 3.80
C TYR A 39 -5.17 4.23 2.64
N CYS A 40 -4.10 3.67 2.11
CA CYS A 40 -4.16 2.55 1.18
C CYS A 40 -3.52 1.34 1.86
N PHE A 41 -4.33 0.32 2.14
CA PHE A 41 -3.86 -1.00 2.51
C PHE A 41 -3.56 -1.76 1.24
N ALA A 42 -2.41 -2.41 1.14
CA ALA A 42 -2.11 -3.28 0.01
C ALA A 42 -1.34 -4.53 0.44
N ALA A 43 -1.69 -5.63 -0.20
CA ALA A 43 -0.92 -6.87 -0.16
C ALA A 43 -0.42 -7.15 -1.58
N LEU A 44 0.90 -7.23 -1.71
CA LEU A 44 1.60 -7.50 -2.95
C LEU A 44 2.08 -8.95 -2.97
N ASN A 45 1.64 -9.71 -3.95
CA ASN A 45 2.14 -11.05 -4.21
C ASN A 45 3.54 -10.96 -4.84
N LEU A 46 4.55 -11.47 -4.14
CA LEU A 46 5.95 -11.37 -4.55
C LEU A 46 6.32 -12.31 -5.69
N VAL A 47 5.44 -13.24 -6.04
CA VAL A 47 5.63 -14.20 -7.15
C VAL A 47 4.92 -13.74 -8.42
N THR A 48 3.67 -13.25 -8.28
CA THR A 48 2.82 -12.93 -9.44
C THR A 48 2.71 -11.44 -9.74
N GLY A 49 3.12 -10.56 -8.81
CA GLY A 49 2.91 -9.11 -8.91
C GLY A 49 1.46 -8.67 -8.70
N GLN A 50 0.57 -9.57 -8.31
CA GLN A 50 -0.82 -9.24 -8.03
C GLN A 50 -0.93 -8.36 -6.79
N LEU A 51 -1.80 -7.34 -6.87
CA LEU A 51 -2.10 -6.40 -5.79
C LEU A 51 -3.53 -6.59 -5.30
N THR A 52 -3.71 -6.85 -4.02
CA THR A 52 -4.99 -6.75 -3.31
C THR A 52 -4.97 -5.44 -2.51
N THR A 53 -5.91 -4.53 -2.74
CA THR A 53 -5.87 -3.18 -2.17
C THR A 53 -7.19 -2.74 -1.57
N ARG A 54 -7.12 -1.88 -0.55
CA ARG A 54 -8.28 -1.22 0.07
C ARG A 54 -7.95 0.22 0.43
N LEU A 55 -8.84 1.16 0.10
CA LEU A 55 -8.73 2.56 0.45
C LEU A 55 -9.64 2.88 1.63
N LEU A 56 -9.11 3.64 2.61
CA LEU A 56 -9.83 4.14 3.77
C LEU A 56 -9.62 5.65 3.89
N ASP A 57 -10.71 6.41 3.81
CA ASP A 57 -10.69 7.86 3.99
C ASP A 57 -10.55 8.21 5.49
N GLN A 58 -9.68 9.18 5.77
CA GLN A 58 -9.42 9.72 7.10
C GLN A 58 -9.55 11.24 7.07
N PRO A 59 -10.76 11.79 7.17
CA PRO A 59 -10.96 13.23 7.25
C PRO A 59 -10.47 13.78 8.61
N SER A 60 -9.83 14.97 8.59
CA SER A 60 -9.25 15.60 9.79
C SER A 60 -10.31 16.14 10.76
N HIS A 61 -11.41 16.65 10.21
CA HIS A 61 -12.49 17.28 10.99
C HIS A 61 -13.61 16.30 11.40
N SER A 62 -13.55 15.08 10.98
CA SER A 62 -14.42 14.04 11.47
C SER A 62 -13.95 13.63 12.87
N LYS A 63 -14.45 14.32 13.89
CA LYS A 63 -14.78 13.60 15.13
C LYS A 63 -15.70 12.50 14.65
N ALA A 64 -15.13 11.29 14.52
CA ALA A 64 -15.87 10.18 13.96
C ALA A 64 -17.17 10.09 14.75
N LYS A 65 -18.32 10.31 14.11
CA LYS A 65 -19.66 10.11 14.69
C LYS A 65 -19.81 8.70 15.29
N THR A 66 -18.83 7.83 15.06
CA THR A 66 -18.75 6.43 15.49
C THR A 66 -18.09 6.22 16.85
N GLY A 67 -17.54 7.25 17.52
CA GLY A 67 -16.82 7.11 18.80
C GLY A 67 -15.54 6.27 18.77
N ARG A 68 -15.16 5.69 17.60
CA ARG A 68 -13.99 4.82 17.47
C ARG A 68 -12.70 5.62 17.35
N SER A 69 -11.66 5.17 18.06
CA SER A 69 -10.32 5.72 17.94
C SER A 69 -9.74 5.48 16.52
N LYS A 70 -8.70 6.24 16.14
CA LYS A 70 -7.96 6.02 14.90
C LYS A 70 -7.46 4.57 14.77
N GLN A 71 -6.89 4.03 15.86
CA GLN A 71 -6.38 2.67 15.89
C GLN A 71 -7.49 1.65 15.62
N GLN A 72 -8.66 1.79 16.26
CA GLN A 72 -9.81 0.90 16.03
C GLN A 72 -10.31 0.95 14.58
N ARG A 73 -10.29 2.13 13.95
CA ARG A 73 -10.69 2.26 12.54
C ARG A 73 -9.68 1.59 11.60
N LEU A 74 -8.39 1.76 11.86
CA LEU A 74 -7.34 1.09 11.07
C LEU A 74 -7.40 -0.43 11.26
N GLN A 75 -7.62 -0.91 12.50
CA GLN A 75 -7.80 -2.33 12.78
C GLN A 75 -9.02 -2.90 12.04
N ALA A 76 -10.16 -2.22 12.07
CA ALA A 76 -11.35 -2.66 11.34
C ALA A 76 -11.09 -2.72 9.82
N ALA A 77 -10.37 -1.73 9.26
CA ALA A 77 -10.01 -1.74 7.86
C ALA A 77 -9.03 -2.87 7.51
N PHE A 78 -8.06 -3.15 8.39
CA PHE A 78 -7.13 -4.27 8.23
C PHE A 78 -7.85 -5.62 8.27
N VAL A 79 -8.79 -5.82 9.20
CA VAL A 79 -9.65 -7.01 9.27
C VAL A 79 -10.41 -7.24 7.97
N VAL A 80 -10.97 -6.18 7.38
CA VAL A 80 -11.66 -6.30 6.09
C VAL A 80 -10.68 -6.58 4.96
N HIS A 81 -9.49 -5.97 5.00
CA HIS A 81 -8.42 -6.23 4.02
C HIS A 81 -7.93 -7.67 4.06
N LEU A 82 -7.78 -8.27 5.24
CA LEU A 82 -7.47 -9.71 5.38
C LEU A 82 -8.54 -10.60 4.73
N ARG A 83 -9.82 -10.26 4.88
CA ARG A 83 -10.91 -10.97 4.19
C ARG A 83 -10.84 -10.81 2.67
N ASP A 84 -10.43 -9.64 2.16
CA ASP A 84 -10.20 -9.45 0.72
C ASP A 84 -9.04 -10.33 0.23
N ILE A 85 -7.97 -10.45 1.01
CA ILE A 85 -6.85 -11.36 0.71
C ILE A 85 -7.35 -12.80 0.71
N ALA A 86 -8.14 -13.23 1.70
CA ALA A 86 -8.68 -14.58 1.78
C ALA A 86 -9.55 -14.94 0.56
N ARG A 87 -10.35 -13.98 0.06
CA ARG A 87 -11.13 -14.17 -1.19
C ARG A 87 -10.24 -14.27 -2.42
N ALA A 88 -9.16 -13.46 -2.49
CA ALA A 88 -8.22 -13.50 -3.62
C ALA A 88 -7.37 -14.77 -3.63
N TYR A 89 -7.19 -15.40 -2.45
CA TYR A 89 -6.37 -16.59 -2.24
C TYR A 89 -7.17 -17.66 -1.47
N PRO A 90 -8.16 -18.30 -2.10
CA PRO A 90 -9.01 -19.31 -1.45
C PRO A 90 -8.21 -20.57 -1.09
N ALA A 91 -8.55 -21.22 0.05
CA ALA A 91 -7.81 -22.33 0.62
C ALA A 91 -7.69 -23.56 -0.29
N HIS A 92 -8.71 -23.81 -1.11
CA HIS A 92 -8.71 -24.96 -2.05
C HIS A 92 -7.70 -24.81 -3.20
N VAL A 93 -7.25 -23.57 -3.49
CA VAL A 93 -6.21 -23.29 -4.51
C VAL A 93 -4.87 -23.00 -3.85
N TYR A 94 -4.92 -22.33 -2.70
CA TYR A 94 -3.73 -21.85 -1.98
C TYR A 94 -3.74 -22.37 -0.54
N PRO A 95 -3.22 -23.58 -0.30
CA PRO A 95 -3.27 -24.19 1.04
C PRO A 95 -2.48 -23.40 2.08
N GLU A 96 -1.52 -22.58 1.65
CA GLU A 96 -0.76 -21.69 2.53
C GLU A 96 -0.46 -20.36 1.85
N VAL A 97 -0.78 -19.26 2.58
CA VAL A 97 -0.52 -17.87 2.18
C VAL A 97 0.19 -17.16 3.33
N VAL A 98 1.48 -16.98 3.20
CA VAL A 98 2.31 -16.24 4.16
C VAL A 98 2.24 -14.75 3.83
N ILE A 99 1.87 -13.93 4.81
CA ILE A 99 1.73 -12.49 4.69
C ILE A 99 2.73 -11.83 5.61
N THR A 100 3.78 -11.21 5.05
CA THR A 100 4.71 -10.41 5.85
C THR A 100 4.10 -9.06 6.18
N ILE A 101 4.14 -8.68 7.46
CA ILE A 101 3.58 -7.43 8.00
C ILE A 101 4.56 -6.77 8.97
N ASP A 102 4.42 -5.48 9.21
CA ASP A 102 5.12 -4.79 10.28
C ASP A 102 4.46 -5.05 11.65
N ASN A 103 5.00 -4.39 12.69
CA ASN A 103 4.51 -4.52 14.06
C ASN A 103 3.46 -3.47 14.46
N ALA A 104 2.73 -2.87 13.50
CA ALA A 104 1.74 -1.86 13.80
C ALA A 104 0.67 -2.37 14.78
N PRO A 105 0.21 -1.52 15.74
CA PRO A 105 -0.72 -1.95 16.79
C PRO A 105 -2.06 -2.49 16.29
N TRP A 106 -2.52 -2.03 15.12
CA TRP A 106 -3.79 -2.45 14.52
C TRP A 106 -3.71 -3.82 13.81
N HIS A 107 -2.51 -4.40 13.68
CA HIS A 107 -2.33 -5.76 13.16
C HIS A 107 -2.58 -6.86 14.23
N ARG A 108 -3.20 -6.53 15.35
CA ARG A 108 -3.46 -7.44 16.48
C ARG A 108 -4.89 -7.28 16.97
N GLY A 109 -5.35 -8.26 17.76
CA GLY A 109 -6.61 -8.25 18.49
C GLY A 109 -7.66 -9.19 17.92
N SER A 110 -8.74 -9.38 18.66
CA SER A 110 -9.75 -10.41 18.45
C SER A 110 -10.34 -10.44 17.02
N GLY A 111 -10.53 -9.29 16.39
CA GLY A 111 -11.03 -9.22 15.02
C GLY A 111 -10.05 -9.81 14.00
N VAL A 112 -8.74 -9.64 14.20
CA VAL A 112 -7.69 -10.26 13.37
C VAL A 112 -7.67 -11.76 13.62
N ASP A 113 -7.68 -12.17 14.89
CA ASP A 113 -7.63 -13.58 15.30
C ASP A 113 -8.84 -14.36 14.76
N GLN A 114 -10.04 -13.76 14.78
CA GLN A 114 -11.26 -14.33 14.19
C GLN A 114 -11.13 -14.58 12.68
N VAL A 115 -10.52 -13.63 11.94
CA VAL A 115 -10.32 -13.82 10.49
C VAL A 115 -9.30 -14.93 10.23
N LEU A 116 -8.22 -14.99 10.99
CA LEU A 116 -7.22 -16.05 10.84
C LEU A 116 -7.77 -17.43 11.20
N ALA A 117 -8.62 -17.52 12.22
CA ALA A 117 -9.30 -18.76 12.58
C ALA A 117 -10.28 -19.21 11.48
N ALA A 118 -10.99 -18.26 10.84
CA ALA A 118 -11.91 -18.57 9.73
C ALA A 118 -11.19 -18.86 8.40
N HIS A 119 -9.92 -18.48 8.28
CA HIS A 119 -9.12 -18.63 7.06
C HIS A 119 -7.74 -19.21 7.38
N PRO A 120 -7.66 -20.52 7.75
CA PRO A 120 -6.43 -21.13 8.25
C PRO A 120 -5.28 -21.18 7.25
N GLN A 121 -5.54 -20.95 5.95
CA GLN A 121 -4.50 -20.78 4.93
C GLN A 121 -3.69 -19.50 5.11
N LEU A 122 -4.22 -18.47 5.80
CA LEU A 122 -3.52 -17.20 6.02
C LEU A 122 -2.61 -17.29 7.24
N ARG A 123 -1.33 -16.98 7.05
CA ARG A 123 -0.34 -16.90 8.13
C ARG A 123 0.32 -15.53 8.14
N LEU A 124 0.20 -14.79 9.24
CA LEU A 124 0.89 -13.51 9.42
C LEU A 124 2.30 -13.75 9.93
N TYR A 125 3.29 -13.26 9.20
CA TYR A 125 4.69 -13.25 9.58
C TYR A 125 5.12 -11.81 9.88
N ARG A 126 5.48 -11.53 11.14
CA ARG A 126 5.91 -10.20 11.58
C ARG A 126 7.35 -9.95 11.24
N LEU A 127 7.63 -8.84 10.57
CA LEU A 127 8.99 -8.39 10.31
C LEU A 127 9.66 -7.95 11.62
N PRO A 128 10.99 -8.10 11.74
CA PRO A 128 11.73 -7.55 12.86
C PRO A 128 11.48 -6.05 13.02
N SER A 129 11.47 -5.58 14.25
CA SER A 129 11.35 -4.15 14.54
C SER A 129 12.49 -3.36 13.88
N TYR A 130 12.19 -2.13 13.48
CA TYR A 130 13.16 -1.21 12.83
C TYR A 130 13.81 -1.75 11.55
N SER A 131 13.13 -2.61 10.81
CA SER A 131 13.65 -3.22 9.57
C SER A 131 12.81 -2.87 8.32
N PRO A 132 12.59 -1.58 8.00
CA PRO A 132 11.76 -1.16 6.87
C PRO A 132 12.30 -1.65 5.52
N GLN A 133 13.63 -1.87 5.42
CA GLN A 133 14.28 -2.42 4.23
C GLN A 133 13.81 -3.85 3.87
N LEU A 134 13.24 -4.58 4.82
CA LEU A 134 12.67 -5.91 4.60
C LEU A 134 11.24 -5.84 4.07
N ASN A 135 10.57 -4.69 4.20
CA ASN A 135 9.23 -4.48 3.67
C ASN A 135 9.28 -4.13 2.19
N VAL A 136 9.21 -5.14 1.35
CA VAL A 136 9.42 -5.02 -0.11
C VAL A 136 8.40 -4.10 -0.77
N ILE A 137 7.17 -4.03 -0.26
CA ILE A 137 6.08 -3.20 -0.80
C ILE A 137 6.38 -1.69 -0.72
N GLU A 138 7.31 -1.26 0.13
CA GLU A 138 7.73 0.14 0.21
C GLU A 138 8.27 0.68 -1.14
N ARG A 139 8.84 -0.18 -1.97
CA ARG A 139 9.29 0.19 -3.32
C ARG A 139 8.10 0.53 -4.22
N PHE A 140 7.01 -0.21 -4.09
CA PHE A 140 5.76 0.08 -4.80
C PHE A 140 5.16 1.40 -4.33
N TRP A 141 5.11 1.67 -3.01
CA TRP A 141 4.62 2.94 -2.47
C TRP A 141 5.37 4.15 -3.01
N ARG A 142 6.69 4.06 -3.13
CA ARG A 142 7.53 5.13 -3.68
C ARG A 142 7.12 5.48 -5.12
N VAL A 143 6.87 4.48 -5.94
CA VAL A 143 6.47 4.68 -7.33
C VAL A 143 5.03 5.17 -7.42
N LEU A 144 4.12 4.61 -6.61
CA LEU A 144 2.73 5.06 -6.56
C LEU A 144 2.63 6.53 -6.14
N ARG A 145 3.35 6.97 -5.10
CA ARG A 145 3.40 8.38 -4.69
C ARG A 145 3.90 9.29 -5.79
N ARG A 146 5.00 8.94 -6.44
CA ARG A 146 5.57 9.72 -7.55
C ARG A 146 4.58 9.87 -8.71
N ARG A 147 3.86 8.82 -9.04
CA ARG A 147 2.91 8.82 -10.16
C ARG A 147 1.59 9.50 -9.82
N ALA A 148 1.08 9.32 -8.60
CA ALA A 148 -0.27 9.71 -8.22
C ALA A 148 -0.34 11.05 -7.48
N THR A 149 0.59 11.35 -6.54
CA THR A 149 0.37 12.40 -5.54
C THR A 149 1.50 13.41 -5.38
N HIS A 150 2.76 13.10 -5.72
CA HIS A 150 3.83 14.08 -5.58
C HIS A 150 3.61 15.31 -6.44
N ASN A 151 3.85 16.50 -5.87
CA ASN A 151 3.71 17.80 -6.50
C ASN A 151 2.32 18.07 -7.10
N ARG A 152 1.27 17.47 -6.53
CA ARG A 152 -0.12 17.66 -6.99
C ARG A 152 -1.00 18.19 -5.88
N LEU A 153 -1.74 19.25 -6.18
CA LEU A 153 -2.85 19.72 -5.37
C LEU A 153 -4.14 19.05 -5.85
N PHE A 154 -4.90 18.49 -4.93
CA PHE A 154 -6.21 17.89 -5.20
C PHE A 154 -7.31 18.80 -4.69
N ALA A 155 -8.32 19.04 -5.48
CA ALA A 155 -9.46 19.90 -5.09
C ALA A 155 -10.32 19.30 -3.96
N SER A 156 -10.27 17.98 -3.78
CA SER A 156 -11.05 17.28 -2.75
C SER A 156 -10.49 15.88 -2.43
N MET A 157 -10.93 15.30 -1.32
CA MET A 157 -10.68 13.90 -0.98
C MET A 157 -11.18 12.94 -2.07
N ALA A 158 -12.31 13.25 -2.71
CA ALA A 158 -12.85 12.45 -3.80
C ALA A 158 -11.90 12.43 -5.02
N ALA A 159 -11.32 13.58 -5.38
CA ALA A 159 -10.36 13.70 -6.46
C ALA A 159 -9.07 12.91 -6.16
N LEU A 160 -8.53 13.03 -4.93
CA LEU A 160 -7.39 12.25 -4.47
C LEU A 160 -7.69 10.74 -4.54
N ARG A 161 -8.84 10.32 -4.02
CA ARG A 161 -9.26 8.91 -4.02
C ARG A 161 -9.40 8.34 -5.43
N THR A 162 -10.01 9.10 -6.34
CA THR A 162 -10.16 8.71 -7.75
C THR A 162 -8.79 8.55 -8.41
N THR A 163 -7.87 9.49 -8.20
CA THR A 163 -6.51 9.41 -8.73
C THR A 163 -5.76 8.20 -8.20
N LEU A 164 -5.86 7.92 -6.89
CA LEU A 164 -5.26 6.72 -6.30
C LEU A 164 -5.86 5.44 -6.91
N ARG A 165 -7.18 5.35 -7.00
CA ARG A 165 -7.87 4.19 -7.58
C ARG A 165 -7.43 3.92 -9.02
N ASN A 166 -7.37 4.94 -9.87
CA ASN A 166 -6.96 4.81 -11.27
C ASN A 166 -5.51 4.32 -11.39
N ASN A 167 -4.59 4.86 -10.56
CA ASN A 167 -3.20 4.43 -10.57
C ASN A 167 -3.02 3.01 -10.01
N ILE A 168 -3.75 2.64 -8.96
CA ILE A 168 -3.74 1.28 -8.42
C ILE A 168 -4.27 0.30 -9.48
N SER A 169 -5.40 0.61 -10.13
CA SER A 169 -5.96 -0.21 -11.20
C SER A 169 -4.97 -0.42 -12.35
N TYR A 170 -4.24 0.63 -12.76
CA TYR A 170 -3.15 0.50 -13.72
C TYR A 170 -2.10 -0.52 -13.27
N PHE A 171 -1.65 -0.47 -12.02
CA PHE A 171 -0.66 -1.43 -11.53
C PHE A 171 -1.23 -2.86 -11.37
N GLN A 172 -2.52 -2.99 -11.06
CA GLN A 172 -3.19 -4.31 -11.00
C GLN A 172 -3.22 -5.00 -12.37
N THR A 173 -3.31 -4.25 -13.48
CA THR A 173 -3.20 -4.81 -14.83
C THR A 173 -1.75 -5.07 -15.25
N MET A 174 -0.80 -4.29 -14.74
CA MET A 174 0.61 -4.33 -15.13
C MET A 174 1.49 -5.13 -14.16
N LYS A 175 1.12 -6.39 -13.90
CA LYS A 175 1.75 -7.27 -12.89
C LYS A 175 3.27 -7.40 -13.07
N GLN A 176 3.75 -7.57 -14.30
CA GLN A 176 5.20 -7.68 -14.60
C GLN A 176 5.96 -6.40 -14.22
N LYS A 177 5.35 -5.24 -14.46
CA LYS A 177 5.93 -3.97 -14.03
C LYS A 177 6.02 -3.88 -12.51
N VAL A 178 5.00 -4.37 -11.78
CA VAL A 178 5.03 -4.43 -10.32
C VAL A 178 6.17 -5.34 -9.85
N LEU A 179 6.35 -6.51 -10.45
CA LEU A 179 7.47 -7.41 -10.14
C LEU A 179 8.82 -6.74 -10.36
N SER A 180 9.02 -6.04 -11.49
CA SER A 180 10.28 -5.34 -11.76
C SER A 180 10.62 -4.24 -10.73
N LEU A 181 9.61 -3.64 -10.07
CA LEU A 181 9.83 -2.66 -9.01
C LEU A 181 10.38 -3.27 -7.72
N ILE A 182 10.05 -4.53 -7.46
CA ILE A 182 10.45 -5.24 -6.22
C ILE A 182 11.70 -6.08 -6.40
N GLU A 183 12.14 -6.35 -7.64
CA GLU A 183 13.39 -7.06 -7.91
C GLU A 183 14.60 -6.31 -7.37
N SER A 184 15.56 -7.06 -6.83
CA SER A 184 16.82 -6.49 -6.40
C SER A 184 17.59 -5.98 -7.63
N PRO A 185 18.21 -4.77 -7.58
CA PRO A 185 19.04 -4.25 -8.66
C PRO A 185 20.17 -5.21 -9.10
N ARG A 186 20.64 -6.06 -8.17
CA ARG A 186 21.64 -7.10 -8.47
C ARG A 186 21.08 -8.25 -9.32
N LYS A 187 19.81 -8.67 -9.07
CA LYS A 187 19.15 -9.70 -9.89
C LYS A 187 18.82 -9.18 -11.28
N ALA A 188 18.32 -7.95 -11.39
CA ALA A 188 18.03 -7.31 -12.68
C ALA A 188 19.29 -7.19 -13.57
N LYS A 189 20.44 -6.77 -12.99
CA LYS A 189 21.72 -6.71 -13.71
C LYS A 189 22.24 -8.11 -14.14
N LYS A 190 22.02 -9.15 -13.32
CA LYS A 190 22.43 -10.52 -13.65
C LYS A 190 21.54 -11.11 -14.75
N ALA A 191 20.24 -10.87 -14.72
CA ALA A 191 19.31 -11.30 -15.76
C ALA A 191 19.59 -10.60 -17.12
N ALA A 192 19.82 -9.28 -17.08
CA ALA A 192 20.19 -8.52 -18.28
C ALA A 192 21.52 -8.99 -18.89
N LYS A 193 22.50 -9.38 -18.06
CA LYS A 193 23.79 -9.92 -18.52
C LYS A 193 23.67 -11.33 -19.15
N LEU A 194 22.73 -12.16 -18.62
CA LEU A 194 22.43 -13.48 -19.15
C LEU A 194 21.60 -13.44 -20.45
N ALA A 195 20.80 -12.41 -20.66
CA ALA A 195 20.01 -12.22 -21.86
C ALA A 195 20.79 -11.56 -23.01
N ALA A 196 21.96 -10.98 -22.70
CA ALA A 196 22.88 -10.35 -23.68
C ALA A 196 24.09 -11.23 -24.06
N ALA A 197 24.18 -12.46 -23.53
CA ALA A 197 25.19 -13.46 -23.83
C ALA A 197 24.59 -14.63 -24.63
#